data_5a42f203862b765e729947f4943bec12
#
_entry.id   5a42f203862b765e729947f4943bec12
#
_cell.length_a   1.000
_cell.length_b   1.000
_cell.length_c   1.000
_cell.angle_alpha   90.00
_cell.angle_beta   90.00
_cell.angle_gamma   90.00
#
_symmetry.space_group_name_H-M   'P 1'
#
loop_
_entity.id
_entity.type
_entity.pdbx_description
1 polymer ?
#
loop_
_entity_poly.entity_id
_entity_poly.type
_entity_poly.pdbx_seq_one_letter_code
_entity_poly.pdbx_strand_id
1 'polypeptide(L)'
;MHLKRAVGLVFLLALTSACSVSQVQEGNLFPKKARWVMLPIMNLAEAPQAGVRTEAILATHLRAIGLSNLDIYSYQPLKSGLPDLNEQHRYAAALKQAKESDYQYAITGSVEEWRYKSGLDGEPAVGISLRVFNMQTGQVLWSVSGSRTGWGYESVTGTANKLLNQLLGSLKLK
;
A
#
# COMPACT_ATOMS: atom_id res chain seq x y z
N MET A 1 -13.54 -41.16 -25.03
CA MET A 1 -14.50 -40.20 -24.37
C MET A 1 -13.89 -39.51 -23.14
N HIS A 2 -13.01 -40.14 -22.39
CA HIS A 2 -12.39 -39.58 -21.17
C HIS A 2 -11.37 -38.48 -21.43
N LEU A 3 -10.62 -38.53 -22.53
CA LEU A 3 -9.62 -37.47 -22.86
C LEU A 3 -10.26 -36.12 -23.14
N LYS A 4 -11.39 -36.08 -23.85
CA LYS A 4 -12.13 -34.81 -24.11
C LYS A 4 -12.72 -34.18 -22.82
N ARG A 5 -13.13 -35.02 -21.84
CA ARG A 5 -13.61 -34.57 -20.53
C ARG A 5 -12.47 -34.02 -19.66
N ALA A 6 -11.29 -34.66 -19.69
CA ALA A 6 -10.11 -34.19 -18.97
C ALA A 6 -9.61 -32.86 -19.53
N VAL A 7 -9.57 -32.65 -20.84
CA VAL A 7 -9.19 -31.38 -21.47
C VAL A 7 -10.16 -30.27 -21.12
N GLY A 8 -11.49 -30.52 -21.10
CA GLY A 8 -12.50 -29.57 -20.69
C GLY A 8 -12.36 -29.14 -19.23
N LEU A 9 -12.00 -30.07 -18.32
CA LEU A 9 -11.81 -29.80 -16.91
C LEU A 9 -10.55 -28.91 -16.65
N VAL A 10 -9.46 -29.19 -17.36
CA VAL A 10 -8.22 -28.39 -17.29
C VAL A 10 -8.45 -26.97 -17.84
N PHE A 11 -9.24 -26.83 -18.90
CA PHE A 11 -9.58 -25.52 -19.47
C PHE A 11 -10.48 -24.71 -18.53
N LEU A 12 -11.38 -25.34 -17.79
CA LEU A 12 -12.24 -24.67 -16.82
C LEU A 12 -11.46 -24.19 -15.58
N LEU A 13 -10.44 -24.94 -15.14
CA LEU A 13 -9.55 -24.53 -14.05
C LEU A 13 -8.63 -23.34 -14.40
N ALA A 14 -8.31 -23.17 -15.70
CA ALA A 14 -7.46 -22.04 -16.15
C ALA A 14 -8.17 -20.66 -16.14
N LEU A 15 -9.49 -20.62 -15.99
CA LEU A 15 -10.29 -19.40 -16.00
C LEU A 15 -10.46 -18.73 -14.63
N THR A 16 -9.91 -19.29 -13.56
CA THR A 16 -10.03 -18.74 -12.19
C THR A 16 -8.87 -17.84 -11.80
N SER A 17 -8.34 -17.02 -12.73
CA SER A 17 -7.35 -16.00 -12.38
C SER A 17 -8.05 -14.86 -11.65
N ALA A 18 -7.80 -14.70 -10.35
CA ALA A 18 -8.19 -13.52 -9.59
C ALA A 18 -7.55 -12.28 -10.24
N CYS A 19 -8.36 -11.43 -10.88
CA CYS A 19 -7.89 -10.20 -11.50
C CYS A 19 -7.32 -9.27 -10.46
N SER A 20 -5.98 -9.19 -10.40
CA SER A 20 -5.27 -8.12 -9.73
C SER A 20 -4.78 -7.19 -10.84
N VAL A 21 -5.31 -5.97 -10.89
CA VAL A 21 -4.86 -4.93 -11.83
C VAL A 21 -3.85 -4.08 -11.09
N SER A 22 -2.60 -4.05 -11.56
CA SER A 22 -1.60 -3.11 -11.08
C SER A 22 -1.11 -2.26 -12.25
N GLN A 23 -1.12 -0.94 -12.07
CA GLN A 23 -0.46 -0.01 -12.98
C GLN A 23 0.82 0.47 -12.31
N VAL A 24 1.94 0.33 -13.02
CA VAL A 24 3.27 0.71 -12.54
C VAL A 24 3.82 1.80 -13.46
N GLN A 25 4.14 2.95 -12.91
CA GLN A 25 5.05 3.86 -13.56
C GLN A 25 6.46 3.37 -13.23
N GLU A 26 7.19 2.80 -14.20
CA GLU A 26 8.57 2.35 -14.01
C GLU A 26 9.44 3.51 -13.52
N GLY A 27 10.06 3.29 -12.37
CA GLY A 27 10.78 4.29 -11.62
C GLY A 27 12.28 4.07 -11.60
N ASN A 28 12.95 5.00 -10.96
CA ASN A 28 14.38 5.00 -10.73
C ASN A 28 14.82 3.86 -9.81
N LEU A 29 16.11 3.53 -9.87
CA LEU A 29 16.76 2.62 -8.94
C LEU A 29 17.12 3.39 -7.66
N PHE A 30 16.49 3.07 -6.54
CA PHE A 30 16.62 3.82 -5.29
C PHE A 30 17.71 3.26 -4.37
N PRO A 31 18.57 4.12 -3.77
CA PRO A 31 19.56 3.67 -2.82
C PRO A 31 18.91 3.23 -1.50
N LYS A 32 19.18 2.00 -1.03
CA LYS A 32 18.70 1.49 0.26
C LYS A 32 19.22 2.31 1.45
N LYS A 33 20.45 2.85 1.33
CA LYS A 33 21.11 3.61 2.40
C LYS A 33 20.69 5.08 2.45
N ALA A 34 19.89 5.57 1.50
CA ALA A 34 19.35 6.92 1.54
C ALA A 34 18.47 7.12 2.77
N ARG A 35 18.28 8.37 3.19
CA ARG A 35 17.35 8.68 4.27
C ARG A 35 15.92 8.77 3.70
N TRP A 36 15.10 7.89 4.19
CA TRP A 36 13.69 7.75 3.79
C TRP A 36 12.76 8.19 4.92
N VAL A 37 11.64 8.75 4.54
CA VAL A 37 10.52 8.97 5.45
C VAL A 37 9.24 8.35 4.89
N MET A 38 8.50 7.66 5.72
CA MET A 38 7.14 7.25 5.41
C MET A 38 6.17 8.30 5.95
N LEU A 39 5.49 8.98 5.04
CA LEU A 39 4.43 9.92 5.37
C LEU A 39 3.09 9.18 5.55
N PRO A 40 2.10 9.79 6.20
CA PRO A 40 0.79 9.20 6.37
C PRO A 40 0.16 8.73 5.05
N ILE A 41 -0.52 7.60 5.13
CA ILE A 41 -1.35 7.06 4.05
C ILE A 41 -2.76 7.61 4.20
N MET A 42 -3.25 8.28 3.16
CA MET A 42 -4.60 8.87 3.15
C MET A 42 -5.65 7.76 3.13
N ASN A 43 -6.63 7.85 4.02
CA ASN A 43 -7.76 6.94 4.00
C ASN A 43 -8.91 7.55 3.17
N LEU A 44 -9.11 7.00 1.98
CA LEU A 44 -10.23 7.34 1.08
C LEU A 44 -11.32 6.25 1.11
N ALA A 45 -11.08 5.16 1.85
CA ALA A 45 -12.05 4.10 2.04
C ALA A 45 -13.03 4.44 3.17
N GLU A 46 -14.20 3.80 3.15
CA GLU A 46 -15.21 3.96 4.21
C GLU A 46 -14.78 3.37 5.56
N ALA A 47 -13.88 2.36 5.54
CA ALA A 47 -13.41 1.71 6.76
C ALA A 47 -12.57 2.67 7.62
N PRO A 48 -12.91 2.88 8.89
CA PRO A 48 -12.12 3.74 9.78
C PRO A 48 -10.68 3.23 9.92
N GLN A 49 -9.72 4.17 9.90
CA GLN A 49 -8.30 3.90 10.14
C GLN A 49 -7.65 2.94 9.12
N ALA A 50 -8.20 2.75 7.93
CA ALA A 50 -7.59 1.89 6.91
C ALA A 50 -6.19 2.41 6.50
N GLY A 51 -6.00 3.73 6.43
CA GLY A 51 -4.68 4.34 6.21
C GLY A 51 -3.65 3.95 7.27
N VAL A 52 -3.99 4.08 8.55
CA VAL A 52 -3.09 3.74 9.68
C VAL A 52 -2.75 2.24 9.69
N ARG A 53 -3.72 1.37 9.39
CA ARG A 53 -3.49 -0.07 9.27
C ARG A 53 -2.55 -0.39 8.12
N THR A 54 -2.73 0.31 6.98
CA THR A 54 -1.86 0.18 5.81
C THR A 54 -0.44 0.65 6.12
N GLU A 55 -0.26 1.74 6.86
CA GLU A 55 1.05 2.23 7.30
C GLU A 55 1.82 1.18 8.10
N ALA A 56 1.17 0.52 9.04
CA ALA A 56 1.80 -0.51 9.88
C ALA A 56 2.32 -1.70 9.03
N ILE A 57 1.52 -2.14 8.06
CA ILE A 57 1.88 -3.23 7.15
C ILE A 57 3.00 -2.77 6.19
N LEU A 58 2.83 -1.59 5.59
CA LEU A 58 3.79 -1.02 4.65
C LEU A 58 5.17 -0.83 5.29
N ALA A 59 5.23 -0.30 6.52
CA ALA A 59 6.47 -0.13 7.26
C ALA A 59 7.22 -1.45 7.44
N THR A 60 6.48 -2.53 7.74
CA THR A 60 7.05 -3.88 7.87
C THR A 60 7.64 -4.36 6.55
N HIS A 61 6.91 -4.23 5.45
CA HIS A 61 7.39 -4.62 4.13
C HIS A 61 8.60 -3.80 3.68
N LEU A 62 8.59 -2.48 3.88
CA LEU A 62 9.70 -1.60 3.49
C LEU A 62 11.00 -1.99 4.21
N ARG A 63 10.92 -2.30 5.52
CA ARG A 63 12.08 -2.80 6.27
C ARG A 63 12.52 -4.18 5.78
N ALA A 64 11.58 -5.08 5.48
CA ALA A 64 11.89 -6.42 4.99
C ALA A 64 12.61 -6.40 3.63
N ILE A 65 12.31 -5.45 2.74
CA ILE A 65 13.03 -5.28 1.46
C ILE A 65 14.34 -4.52 1.59
N GLY A 66 14.71 -4.12 2.81
CA GLY A 66 16.04 -3.58 3.14
C GLY A 66 16.13 -2.06 3.27
N LEU A 67 15.03 -1.34 3.40
CA LEU A 67 15.04 0.08 3.78
C LEU A 67 15.27 0.20 5.29
N SER A 68 16.54 0.07 5.72
CA SER A 68 16.92 0.14 7.13
C SER A 68 16.91 1.59 7.68
N ASN A 69 17.14 2.58 6.82
CA ASN A 69 17.15 4.01 7.19
C ASN A 69 15.80 4.66 6.84
N LEU A 70 14.75 4.08 7.37
CA LEU A 70 13.36 4.52 7.17
C LEU A 70 12.79 5.06 8.47
N ASP A 71 12.57 6.37 8.53
CA ASP A 71 11.81 7.00 9.59
C ASP A 71 10.30 6.96 9.24
N ILE A 72 9.49 6.71 10.24
CA ILE A 72 8.04 6.72 10.12
C ILE A 72 7.55 7.96 10.83
N TYR A 73 6.74 8.76 10.15
CA TYR A 73 6.09 9.88 10.79
C TYR A 73 5.21 9.37 11.94
N SER A 74 5.67 9.66 13.15
CA SER A 74 4.88 9.35 14.35
C SER A 74 3.91 10.49 14.61
N TYR A 75 2.62 10.17 14.55
CA TYR A 75 1.58 11.11 14.94
C TYR A 75 1.82 11.57 16.39
N GLN A 76 2.00 12.87 16.56
CA GLN A 76 1.99 13.48 17.89
C GLN A 76 0.54 13.91 18.20
N PRO A 77 -0.07 13.41 19.29
CA PRO A 77 -1.40 13.86 19.69
C PRO A 77 -1.40 15.38 19.83
N LEU A 78 -2.49 16.02 19.42
CA LEU A 78 -2.72 17.41 19.72
C LEU A 78 -2.52 17.66 21.22
N LYS A 79 -2.06 18.85 21.62
CA LYS A 79 -1.90 19.24 23.03
C LYS A 79 -3.17 19.03 23.88
N SER A 80 -4.33 18.89 23.22
CA SER A 80 -5.63 18.57 23.83
C SER A 80 -5.80 17.11 24.23
N GLY A 81 -4.84 16.22 23.91
CA GLY A 81 -4.95 14.77 24.19
C GLY A 81 -5.90 13.99 23.28
N LEU A 82 -6.61 14.66 22.38
CA LEU A 82 -7.49 14.00 21.40
C LEU A 82 -6.72 13.67 20.12
N PRO A 83 -6.96 12.47 19.49
CA PRO A 83 -6.40 12.16 18.21
C PRO A 83 -6.91 13.14 17.15
N ASP A 84 -6.00 13.67 16.32
CA ASP A 84 -6.41 14.41 15.12
C ASP A 84 -6.92 13.40 14.08
N LEU A 85 -8.21 13.32 13.92
CA LEU A 85 -8.87 12.44 12.93
C LEU A 85 -8.89 13.05 11.53
N ASN A 86 -8.37 14.28 11.37
CA ASN A 86 -8.28 14.90 10.06
C ASN A 86 -7.03 14.41 9.32
N GLU A 87 -7.22 13.49 8.40
CA GLU A 87 -6.17 12.88 7.58
C GLU A 87 -5.33 13.93 6.81
N GLN A 88 -5.96 15.01 6.34
CA GLN A 88 -5.27 16.07 5.62
C GLN A 88 -4.36 16.90 6.54
N HIS A 89 -4.80 17.21 7.76
CA HIS A 89 -3.95 17.88 8.76
C HIS A 89 -2.76 17.00 9.14
N ARG A 90 -3.02 15.71 9.37
CA ARG A 90 -1.99 14.73 9.69
C ARG A 90 -0.93 14.64 8.60
N TYR A 91 -1.36 14.58 7.34
CA TYR A 91 -0.45 14.57 6.18
C TYR A 91 0.33 15.89 6.05
N ALA A 92 -0.34 17.05 6.16
CA ALA A 92 0.30 18.35 6.04
C ALA A 92 1.35 18.59 7.14
N ALA A 93 1.04 18.20 8.37
CA ALA A 93 1.98 18.29 9.50
C ALA A 93 3.21 17.40 9.28
N ALA A 94 2.98 16.15 8.84
CA ALA A 94 4.04 15.21 8.51
C ALA A 94 4.96 15.72 7.39
N LEU A 95 4.37 16.24 6.33
CA LEU A 95 5.11 16.77 5.18
C LEU A 95 5.92 18.01 5.58
N LYS A 96 5.37 18.89 6.40
CA LYS A 96 6.08 20.06 6.92
C LYS A 96 7.31 19.62 7.72
N GLN A 97 7.15 18.74 8.69
CA GLN A 97 8.25 18.21 9.49
C GLN A 97 9.30 17.49 8.64
N ALA A 98 8.87 16.71 7.66
CA ALA A 98 9.80 16.00 6.77
C ALA A 98 10.61 16.96 5.89
N LYS A 99 10.04 18.11 5.47
CA LYS A 99 10.77 19.13 4.71
C LYS A 99 11.82 19.87 5.53
N GLU A 100 11.66 19.93 6.85
CA GLU A 100 12.62 20.52 7.79
C GLU A 100 13.77 19.53 8.14
N SER A 101 13.73 18.33 7.59
CA SER A 101 14.69 17.23 7.81
C SER A 101 15.41 16.86 6.52
N ASP A 102 16.55 16.17 6.65
CA ASP A 102 17.42 15.80 5.50
C ASP A 102 16.96 14.53 4.76
N TYR A 103 15.67 14.29 4.64
CA TYR A 103 15.19 13.14 3.88
C TYR A 103 15.38 13.35 2.38
N GLN A 104 15.85 12.29 1.71
CA GLN A 104 16.02 12.29 0.25
C GLN A 104 14.75 11.82 -0.45
N TYR A 105 14.09 10.84 0.13
CA TYR A 105 12.88 10.24 -0.44
C TYR A 105 11.76 10.15 0.60
N ALA A 106 10.55 10.37 0.13
CA ALA A 106 9.36 10.06 0.92
C ALA A 106 8.50 9.04 0.20
N ILE A 107 7.93 8.10 0.96
CA ILE A 107 6.90 7.20 0.49
C ILE A 107 5.58 7.54 1.17
N THR A 108 4.50 7.56 0.39
CA THR A 108 3.13 7.80 0.84
C THR A 108 2.14 7.11 -0.10
N GLY A 109 0.86 7.26 0.14
CA GLY A 109 -0.17 6.70 -0.72
C GLY A 109 -1.58 6.97 -0.22
N SER A 110 -2.50 6.17 -0.71
CA SER A 110 -3.90 6.18 -0.29
C SER A 110 -4.46 4.76 -0.26
N VAL A 111 -5.51 4.60 0.54
CA VAL A 111 -6.35 3.41 0.56
C VAL A 111 -7.68 3.81 -0.03
N GLU A 112 -8.05 3.24 -1.17
CA GLU A 112 -9.29 3.51 -1.90
C GLU A 112 -10.39 2.54 -1.52
N GLU A 113 -10.01 1.28 -1.18
CA GLU A 113 -10.97 0.24 -0.79
C GLU A 113 -10.41 -0.59 0.37
N TRP A 114 -11.22 -0.81 1.39
CA TRP A 114 -10.89 -1.64 2.55
C TRP A 114 -12.19 -2.17 3.17
N ARG A 115 -12.71 -3.23 2.63
CA ARG A 115 -14.03 -3.75 3.06
C ARG A 115 -14.18 -5.24 2.76
N TYR A 116 -15.25 -5.82 3.30
CA TYR A 116 -15.80 -7.05 2.79
C TYR A 116 -16.89 -6.72 1.77
N LYS A 117 -16.89 -7.42 0.64
CA LYS A 117 -17.97 -7.30 -0.36
C LYS A 117 -19.28 -7.84 0.22
N SER A 118 -20.38 -7.22 -0.18
CA SER A 118 -21.72 -7.73 0.11
C SER A 118 -21.95 -9.00 -0.72
N GLY A 119 -22.38 -10.08 -0.06
CA GLY A 119 -22.64 -11.36 -0.72
C GLY A 119 -22.53 -12.53 0.27
N LEU A 120 -22.86 -13.74 -0.21
CA LEU A 120 -22.84 -14.95 0.62
C LEU A 120 -21.42 -15.29 1.13
N ASP A 121 -20.38 -14.96 0.37
CA ASP A 121 -19.01 -15.36 0.67
C ASP A 121 -18.19 -14.27 1.40
N GLY A 122 -18.72 -13.03 1.51
CA GLY A 122 -18.07 -11.95 2.26
C GLY A 122 -16.59 -11.73 1.87
N GLU A 123 -16.28 -11.71 0.56
CA GLU A 123 -14.91 -11.60 0.07
C GLU A 123 -14.25 -10.27 0.49
N PRO A 124 -13.05 -10.29 1.06
CA PRO A 124 -12.31 -9.06 1.34
C PRO A 124 -11.84 -8.38 0.05
N ALA A 125 -11.97 -7.06 -0.01
CA ALA A 125 -11.53 -6.23 -1.11
C ALA A 125 -10.66 -5.08 -0.59
N VAL A 126 -9.52 -4.88 -1.23
CA VAL A 126 -8.54 -3.83 -0.89
C VAL A 126 -8.04 -3.15 -2.16
N GLY A 127 -8.02 -1.83 -2.15
CA GLY A 127 -7.41 -0.97 -3.17
C GLY A 127 -6.40 -0.03 -2.52
N ILE A 128 -5.16 0.01 -3.04
CA ILE A 128 -4.07 0.82 -2.50
C ILE A 128 -3.28 1.43 -3.64
N SER A 129 -2.96 2.71 -3.50
CA SER A 129 -2.01 3.43 -4.34
C SER A 129 -0.82 3.88 -3.51
N LEU A 130 0.40 3.71 -4.04
CA LEU A 130 1.65 4.14 -3.43
C LEU A 130 2.42 5.04 -4.37
N ARG A 131 3.21 5.96 -3.81
CA ARG A 131 4.13 6.81 -4.56
C ARG A 131 5.38 7.14 -3.75
N VAL A 132 6.49 7.24 -4.45
CA VAL A 132 7.76 7.76 -3.92
C VAL A 132 8.07 9.06 -4.62
N PHE A 133 8.46 10.07 -3.85
CA PHE A 133 8.91 11.34 -4.39
C PHE A 133 10.22 11.81 -3.76
N ASN A 134 10.93 12.63 -4.53
CA ASN A 134 12.12 13.30 -4.04
C ASN A 134 11.71 14.45 -3.12
N MET A 135 12.26 14.48 -1.91
CA MET A 135 11.90 15.49 -0.90
C MET A 135 12.38 16.90 -1.24
N GLN A 136 13.44 17.02 -2.03
CA GLN A 136 14.01 18.33 -2.41
C GLN A 136 13.27 18.96 -3.57
N THR A 137 12.90 18.14 -4.59
CA THR A 137 12.27 18.63 -5.84
C THR A 137 10.75 18.50 -5.83
N GLY A 138 10.18 17.64 -4.98
CA GLY A 138 8.76 17.29 -4.99
C GLY A 138 8.35 16.40 -6.16
N GLN A 139 9.28 16.00 -7.03
CA GLN A 139 9.00 15.15 -8.19
C GLN A 139 8.63 13.74 -7.76
N VAL A 140 7.54 13.20 -8.30
CA VAL A 140 7.19 11.78 -8.16
C VAL A 140 8.14 10.96 -9.02
N LEU A 141 8.86 10.02 -8.38
CA LEU A 141 9.87 9.19 -9.02
C LEU A 141 9.40 7.76 -9.27
N TRP A 142 8.39 7.32 -8.56
CA TRP A 142 7.75 6.02 -8.70
C TRP A 142 6.31 6.09 -8.17
N SER A 143 5.43 5.41 -8.83
CA SER A 143 4.05 5.23 -8.39
C SER A 143 3.51 3.88 -8.83
N VAL A 144 2.64 3.32 -8.01
CA VAL A 144 1.95 2.07 -8.28
C VAL A 144 0.56 2.11 -7.67
N SER A 145 -0.40 1.54 -8.35
CA SER A 145 -1.77 1.35 -7.86
C SER A 145 -2.22 -0.06 -8.15
N GLY A 146 -3.02 -0.62 -7.28
CA GLY A 146 -3.60 -1.93 -7.50
C GLY A 146 -4.74 -2.23 -6.54
N SER A 147 -5.53 -3.22 -6.92
CA SER A 147 -6.60 -3.76 -6.08
C SER A 147 -6.53 -5.27 -6.04
N ARG A 148 -7.03 -5.84 -4.96
CA ARG A 148 -7.09 -7.29 -4.77
C ARG A 148 -8.37 -7.67 -4.04
N THR A 149 -9.03 -8.70 -4.56
CA THR A 149 -10.08 -9.43 -3.84
C THR A 149 -9.49 -10.72 -3.29
N GLY A 150 -9.73 -11.01 -2.02
CA GLY A 150 -9.37 -12.28 -1.39
C GLY A 150 -10.51 -13.27 -1.44
N TRP A 151 -10.28 -14.46 -0.90
CA TRP A 151 -11.32 -15.49 -0.73
C TRP A 151 -12.14 -15.21 0.53
N GLY A 152 -13.38 -15.74 0.61
CA GLY A 152 -14.28 -15.50 1.74
C GLY A 152 -13.75 -15.89 3.12
N TYR A 153 -12.75 -16.77 3.19
CA TYR A 153 -12.06 -17.12 4.44
C TYR A 153 -10.84 -16.24 4.76
N GLU A 154 -10.46 -15.31 3.87
CA GLU A 154 -9.35 -14.39 4.12
C GLU A 154 -9.81 -13.16 4.91
N SER A 155 -8.90 -12.57 5.68
CA SER A 155 -9.13 -11.27 6.29
C SER A 155 -8.76 -10.14 5.34
N VAL A 156 -9.42 -8.97 5.48
CA VAL A 156 -9.05 -7.76 4.73
C VAL A 156 -7.58 -7.40 4.93
N THR A 157 -7.07 -7.54 6.17
CA THR A 157 -5.65 -7.30 6.49
C THR A 157 -4.73 -8.30 5.77
N GLY A 158 -5.11 -9.57 5.68
CA GLY A 158 -4.34 -10.57 4.92
C GLY A 158 -4.29 -10.26 3.43
N THR A 159 -5.42 -9.83 2.88
CA THR A 159 -5.53 -9.38 1.48
C THR A 159 -4.67 -8.14 1.23
N ALA A 160 -4.68 -7.15 2.14
CA ALA A 160 -3.84 -5.96 2.07
C ALA A 160 -2.34 -6.30 2.12
N ASN A 161 -1.95 -7.25 2.97
CA ASN A 161 -0.57 -7.72 3.08
C ASN A 161 -0.08 -8.32 1.75
N LYS A 162 -0.90 -9.17 1.11
CA LYS A 162 -0.59 -9.75 -0.20
C LYS A 162 -0.50 -8.68 -1.30
N LEU A 163 -1.43 -7.71 -1.30
CA LEU A 163 -1.42 -6.60 -2.25
C LEU A 163 -0.17 -5.74 -2.10
N LEU A 164 0.17 -5.30 -0.88
CA LEU A 164 1.36 -4.49 -0.63
C LEU A 164 2.65 -5.19 -1.04
N ASN A 165 2.78 -6.49 -0.77
CA ASN A 165 3.92 -7.27 -1.22
C ASN A 165 4.05 -7.27 -2.76
N GLN A 166 2.93 -7.41 -3.47
CA GLN A 166 2.88 -7.38 -4.93
C GLN A 166 3.26 -5.98 -5.47
N LEU A 167 2.69 -4.91 -4.93
CA LEU A 167 2.95 -3.53 -5.36
C LEU A 167 4.42 -3.15 -5.16
N LEU A 168 4.98 -3.49 -4.00
CA LEU A 168 6.38 -3.20 -3.67
C LEU A 168 7.38 -4.01 -4.51
N GLY A 169 6.97 -5.10 -5.14
CA GLY A 169 7.80 -5.85 -6.08
C GLY A 169 8.29 -5.03 -7.27
N SER A 170 7.61 -3.92 -7.60
CA SER A 170 8.03 -2.98 -8.65
C SER A 170 8.99 -1.88 -8.15
N LEU A 171 9.16 -1.72 -6.82
CA LEU A 171 10.09 -0.76 -6.23
C LEU A 171 11.52 -1.30 -6.31
N LYS A 172 12.32 -0.79 -7.23
CA LYS A 172 13.69 -1.25 -7.47
C LYS A 172 14.68 -0.58 -6.49
N LEU A 173 15.33 -1.37 -5.63
CA LEU A 173 16.31 -0.89 -4.65
C LEU A 173 17.72 -1.41 -4.97
N LYS A 174 18.76 -0.60 -4.72
CA LYS A 174 20.19 -0.95 -4.88
C LYS A 174 20.99 -0.72 -3.60
#